data_d802c469424159b56355a1b61d36ce11
#
_entry.id   d802c469424159b56355a1b61d36ce11
#
_cell.length_a   1.000
_cell.length_b   1.000
_cell.length_c   1.000
_cell.angle_alpha   90.00
_cell.angle_beta   90.00
_cell.angle_gamma   90.00
#
_symmetry.space_group_name_H-M   'P 1'
#
loop_
_entity.id
_entity.type
_entity.pdbx_description
1 polymer ?
#
loop_
_entity_poly.entity_id
_entity_poly.type
_entity_poly.pdbx_seq_one_letter_code
_entity_poly.pdbx_strand_id
1 'polypeptide(L)'
;LSFQPGDTIIRAAWRQGIEIPHYCWHPGLSIAANCRMCLVEIKAQRPMMLPILAWDEKKKEYVDAVKPKLQPACQIEVTEGMDVSSTGKQAVEAQAAVQEFLLLNHPVDCPICDQAGECKLQDYWLAHQKKLKRKDTEPVHKPKAVRFGPTIVYDAERCIMCTRGVRFCDEVAKDHVLDMRERGNRNEITLSPGRELDHDYTLMTEHVCPVGALTSKDFRFKARVWFLRSAPGV
;
A
#
# COMPACT_ATOMS: atom_id res chain seq x y z
N LEU A 1 5.97 1.57 24.06
CA LEU A 1 4.59 1.37 23.61
C LEU A 1 3.99 0.15 24.30
N SER A 2 2.73 0.21 24.74
CA SER A 2 2.00 -0.95 25.21
C SER A 2 1.57 -1.83 24.02
N PHE A 3 1.60 -3.13 24.17
CA PHE A 3 1.17 -4.09 23.16
C PHE A 3 0.48 -5.28 23.80
N GLN A 4 -0.28 -6.04 23.00
CA GLN A 4 -0.90 -7.29 23.42
C GLN A 4 -0.13 -8.48 22.80
N PRO A 5 -0.13 -9.64 23.46
CA PRO A 5 0.44 -10.86 22.89
C PRO A 5 -0.11 -11.11 21.47
N GLY A 6 0.78 -11.39 20.52
CA GLY A 6 0.42 -11.60 19.11
C GLY A 6 0.25 -10.31 18.28
N ASP A 7 0.41 -9.11 18.88
CA ASP A 7 0.44 -7.88 18.09
C ASP A 7 1.67 -7.83 17.20
N THR A 8 1.46 -7.47 15.95
CA THR A 8 2.56 -7.05 15.08
C THR A 8 2.96 -5.61 15.38
N ILE A 9 4.18 -5.23 14.98
CA ILE A 9 4.70 -3.86 15.19
C ILE A 9 3.72 -2.81 14.67
N ILE A 10 3.16 -3.00 13.47
CA ILE A 10 2.21 -2.03 12.90
C ILE A 10 0.89 -1.98 13.68
N ARG A 11 0.41 -3.11 14.20
CA ARG A 11 -0.83 -3.17 14.98
C ARG A 11 -0.68 -2.47 16.32
N ALA A 12 0.43 -2.70 17.02
CA ALA A 12 0.75 -2.03 18.28
C ALA A 12 0.90 -0.51 18.10
N ALA A 13 1.57 -0.08 17.03
CA ALA A 13 1.71 1.33 16.68
C ALA A 13 0.35 1.98 16.36
N TRP A 14 -0.44 1.33 15.51
CA TRP A 14 -1.77 1.81 15.11
C TRP A 14 -2.73 2.03 16.29
N ARG A 15 -2.77 1.09 17.25
CA ARG A 15 -3.60 1.23 18.45
C ARG A 15 -3.25 2.44 19.30
N GLN A 16 -2.06 2.99 19.14
CA GLN A 16 -1.57 4.16 19.87
C GLN A 16 -1.50 5.42 19.02
N GLY A 17 -2.13 5.41 17.83
CA GLY A 17 -2.19 6.54 16.92
C GLY A 17 -0.86 6.83 16.21
N ILE A 18 0.11 5.90 16.25
CA ILE A 18 1.38 6.04 15.55
C ILE A 18 1.26 5.43 14.15
N GLU A 19 1.41 6.25 13.13
CA GLU A 19 1.37 5.79 11.75
C GLU A 19 2.71 5.21 11.31
N ILE A 20 2.69 3.95 10.86
CA ILE A 20 3.76 3.35 10.07
C ILE A 20 3.25 3.29 8.64
N PRO A 21 3.96 3.87 7.65
CA PRO A 21 3.49 3.90 6.26
C PRO A 21 3.15 2.52 5.72
N HIS A 22 2.01 2.36 5.07
CA HIS A 22 1.55 1.08 4.56
C HIS A 22 0.48 1.22 3.48
N TYR A 23 0.36 0.20 2.60
CA TYR A 23 -0.73 0.10 1.63
C TYR A 23 -1.54 -1.17 1.81
N CYS A 24 -0.91 -2.34 1.86
CA CYS A 24 -1.63 -3.60 1.89
C CYS A 24 -2.21 -3.96 3.26
N TRP A 25 -1.62 -3.47 4.35
CA TRP A 25 -2.12 -3.74 5.69
C TRP A 25 -3.41 -2.97 5.98
N HIS A 26 -4.37 -3.63 6.62
CA HIS A 26 -5.60 -3.05 7.14
C HIS A 26 -5.95 -3.77 8.45
N PRO A 27 -6.42 -3.06 9.51
CA PRO A 27 -6.64 -3.67 10.83
C PRO A 27 -7.69 -4.78 10.83
N GLY A 28 -8.64 -4.75 9.90
CA GLY A 28 -9.72 -5.73 9.75
C GLY A 28 -9.50 -6.83 8.71
N LEU A 29 -8.30 -6.92 8.10
CA LEU A 29 -8.00 -7.92 7.07
C LEU A 29 -6.76 -8.72 7.44
N SER A 30 -6.61 -9.90 6.84
CA SER A 30 -5.40 -10.70 6.95
C SER A 30 -4.16 -9.96 6.45
N ILE A 31 -2.97 -10.44 6.80
CA ILE A 31 -1.70 -9.81 6.47
C ILE A 31 -1.22 -10.30 5.10
N ALA A 32 -1.22 -9.44 4.09
CA ALA A 32 -0.69 -9.75 2.76
C ALA A 32 0.84 -9.56 2.66
N ALA A 33 1.41 -8.61 3.38
CA ALA A 33 2.84 -8.27 3.42
C ALA A 33 3.50 -8.03 2.06
N ASN A 34 2.75 -7.64 1.04
CA ASN A 34 3.21 -7.54 -0.35
C ASN A 34 3.71 -6.14 -0.75
N CYS A 35 3.20 -5.06 -0.15
CA CYS A 35 3.56 -3.69 -0.57
C CYS A 35 4.95 -3.24 -0.11
N ARG A 36 5.49 -3.80 0.96
CA ARG A 36 6.78 -3.44 1.55
C ARG A 36 6.92 -1.99 2.02
N MET A 37 5.84 -1.20 2.06
CA MET A 37 5.90 0.19 2.52
C MET A 37 6.16 0.30 4.03
N CYS A 38 5.79 -0.71 4.81
CA CYS A 38 5.94 -0.76 6.26
C CYS A 38 7.30 -1.31 6.75
N LEU A 39 8.34 -1.21 5.94
CA LEU A 39 9.68 -1.63 6.35
C LEU A 39 10.22 -0.71 7.47
N VAL A 40 10.74 -1.34 8.53
CA VAL A 40 11.31 -0.68 9.71
C VAL A 40 12.68 -1.23 10.05
N GLU A 41 13.48 -0.42 10.74
CA GLU A 41 14.72 -0.85 11.37
C GLU A 41 14.40 -1.42 12.75
N ILE A 42 14.93 -2.61 13.08
CA ILE A 42 14.86 -3.19 14.42
C ILE A 42 16.28 -3.19 14.98
N LYS A 43 16.49 -2.42 16.04
CA LYS A 43 17.82 -2.18 16.63
C LYS A 43 18.11 -3.08 17.82
N ALA A 44 17.07 -3.50 18.53
CA ALA A 44 17.20 -4.38 19.69
C ALA A 44 16.17 -5.51 19.67
N GLN A 45 16.46 -6.60 20.38
CA GLN A 45 15.64 -7.81 20.57
C GLN A 45 15.35 -8.67 19.33
N ARG A 46 15.84 -8.44 18.20
CA ARG A 46 15.90 -9.31 16.99
C ARG A 46 16.55 -8.58 15.82
N PRO A 47 17.70 -7.95 15.99
CA PRO A 47 18.38 -7.38 14.85
C PRO A 47 18.79 -8.52 13.92
N MET A 48 18.30 -8.48 12.69
CA MET A 48 18.83 -9.35 11.63
C MET A 48 19.87 -8.55 10.86
N MET A 49 21.09 -9.05 10.80
CA MET A 49 22.18 -8.43 10.05
C MET A 49 22.35 -9.12 8.70
N LEU A 50 22.58 -8.35 7.67
CA LEU A 50 22.90 -8.85 6.34
C LEU A 50 24.35 -8.54 5.98
N PRO A 51 25.13 -9.54 5.55
CA PRO A 51 26.42 -9.27 4.90
C PRO A 51 26.17 -8.53 3.58
N ILE A 52 26.95 -7.53 3.34
CA ILE A 52 26.91 -6.74 2.09
C ILE A 52 28.33 -6.43 1.64
N LEU A 53 28.48 -6.12 0.35
CA LEU A 53 29.66 -5.41 -0.17
C LEU A 53 29.33 -3.92 -0.18
N ALA A 54 30.04 -3.14 0.63
CA ALA A 54 29.90 -1.69 0.68
C ALA A 54 31.08 -1.04 -0.04
N TRP A 55 30.79 0.02 -0.79
CA TRP A 55 31.85 0.83 -1.39
C TRP A 55 32.54 1.69 -0.35
N ASP A 56 33.84 1.53 -0.20
CA ASP A 56 34.68 2.38 0.65
C ASP A 56 35.28 3.50 -0.19
N GLU A 57 34.80 4.73 0.01
CA GLU A 57 35.23 5.92 -0.74
C GLU A 57 36.71 6.24 -0.53
N LYS A 58 37.31 5.88 0.61
CA LYS A 58 38.72 6.14 0.91
C LYS A 58 39.63 5.13 0.22
N LYS A 59 39.23 3.86 0.22
CA LYS A 59 39.98 2.77 -0.38
C LYS A 59 39.69 2.61 -1.87
N LYS A 60 38.57 3.17 -2.38
CA LYS A 60 38.05 3.00 -3.73
C LYS A 60 37.87 1.53 -4.13
N GLU A 61 37.41 0.73 -3.20
CA GLU A 61 37.14 -0.70 -3.38
C GLU A 61 35.89 -1.13 -2.64
N TYR A 62 35.35 -2.29 -2.99
CA TYR A 62 34.27 -2.91 -2.25
C TYR A 62 34.84 -3.69 -1.07
N VAL A 63 34.30 -3.43 0.14
CA VAL A 63 34.70 -4.09 1.39
C VAL A 63 33.52 -4.85 1.97
N ASP A 64 33.80 -5.94 2.65
CA ASP A 64 32.81 -6.66 3.43
C ASP A 64 32.28 -5.79 4.56
N ALA A 65 30.99 -5.66 4.64
CA ALA A 65 30.30 -4.92 5.68
C ALA A 65 29.02 -5.66 6.10
N VAL A 66 28.40 -5.19 7.16
CA VAL A 66 27.10 -5.68 7.62
C VAL A 66 26.14 -4.51 7.79
N LYS A 67 24.89 -4.72 7.45
CA LYS A 67 23.83 -3.74 7.73
C LYS A 67 22.60 -4.39 8.34
N PRO A 68 21.81 -3.67 9.15
CA PRO A 68 20.53 -4.16 9.64
C PRO A 68 19.60 -4.52 8.46
N LYS A 69 18.99 -5.70 8.53
CA LYS A 69 17.92 -6.08 7.60
C LYS A 69 16.65 -5.34 7.98
N LEU A 70 16.09 -4.58 7.04
CA LEU A 70 14.77 -4.01 7.20
C LEU A 70 13.71 -5.13 7.27
N GLN A 71 12.75 -4.97 8.16
CA GLN A 71 11.70 -5.96 8.38
C GLN A 71 10.32 -5.35 8.23
N PRO A 72 9.33 -6.08 7.69
CA PRO A 72 7.98 -5.57 7.50
C PRO A 72 7.23 -5.52 8.84
N ALA A 73 6.91 -4.33 9.31
CA ALA A 73 6.20 -4.11 10.57
C ALA A 73 4.83 -4.83 10.66
N CYS A 74 4.24 -5.16 9.52
CA CYS A 74 2.97 -5.88 9.50
C CYS A 74 3.10 -7.39 9.79
N GLN A 75 4.31 -7.96 9.73
CA GLN A 75 4.54 -9.41 9.95
C GLN A 75 5.28 -9.70 11.24
N ILE A 76 6.08 -8.75 11.73
CA ILE A 76 6.94 -9.00 12.89
C ILE A 76 6.13 -8.74 14.15
N GLU A 77 6.03 -9.77 14.99
CA GLU A 77 5.42 -9.66 16.31
C GLU A 77 6.30 -8.82 17.25
N VAL A 78 5.63 -8.01 18.06
CA VAL A 78 6.30 -7.19 19.07
C VAL A 78 6.77 -8.08 20.22
N THR A 79 7.98 -7.79 20.71
CA THR A 79 8.51 -8.40 21.93
C THR A 79 8.98 -7.30 22.88
N GLU A 80 8.96 -7.60 24.17
CA GLU A 80 9.41 -6.65 25.20
C GLU A 80 10.86 -6.24 24.98
N GLY A 81 11.14 -4.95 25.17
CA GLY A 81 12.47 -4.37 24.95
C GLY A 81 12.86 -4.17 23.49
N MET A 82 11.95 -4.41 22.53
CA MET A 82 12.21 -4.16 21.12
C MET A 82 12.34 -2.67 20.84
N ASP A 83 13.44 -2.27 20.17
CA ASP A 83 13.65 -0.90 19.66
C ASP A 83 13.42 -0.89 18.15
N VAL A 84 12.40 -0.13 17.72
CA VAL A 84 11.93 -0.08 16.33
C VAL A 84 11.92 1.35 15.84
N SER A 85 12.47 1.59 14.65
CA SER A 85 12.43 2.89 13.97
C SER A 85 11.80 2.77 12.58
N SER A 86 10.70 3.49 12.35
CA SER A 86 10.10 3.69 11.02
C SER A 86 10.64 4.92 10.29
N THR A 87 11.39 5.77 11.00
CA THR A 87 11.97 7.03 10.51
C THR A 87 13.50 6.98 10.40
N GLY A 88 14.11 5.82 10.65
CA GLY A 88 15.54 5.61 10.47
C GLY A 88 15.93 5.78 8.98
N LYS A 89 17.19 6.14 8.73
CA LYS A 89 17.67 6.44 7.38
C LYS A 89 17.36 5.34 6.37
N GLN A 90 17.64 4.08 6.73
CA GLN A 90 17.40 2.95 5.82
C GLN A 90 15.91 2.68 5.59
N ALA A 91 15.06 2.84 6.63
CA ALA A 91 13.62 2.70 6.51
C ALA A 91 13.05 3.76 5.56
N VAL A 92 13.43 5.03 5.72
CA VAL A 92 12.99 6.14 4.86
C VAL A 92 13.47 5.94 3.41
N GLU A 93 14.71 5.52 3.18
CA GLU A 93 15.23 5.20 1.85
C GLU A 93 14.44 4.05 1.19
N ALA A 94 14.09 3.02 1.95
CA ALA A 94 13.30 1.91 1.45
C ALA A 94 11.85 2.32 1.13
N GLN A 95 11.22 3.14 1.98
CA GLN A 95 9.89 3.70 1.76
C GLN A 95 9.87 4.56 0.49
N ALA A 96 10.88 5.39 0.28
CA ALA A 96 11.04 6.19 -0.93
C ALA A 96 11.22 5.31 -2.18
N ALA A 97 12.00 4.23 -2.08
CA ALA A 97 12.19 3.28 -3.18
C ALA A 97 10.89 2.52 -3.53
N VAL A 98 10.13 2.09 -2.52
CA VAL A 98 8.81 1.46 -2.73
C VAL A 98 7.85 2.43 -3.41
N GLN A 99 7.83 3.68 -2.96
CA GLN A 99 7.00 4.73 -3.54
C GLN A 99 7.36 4.98 -5.01
N GLU A 100 8.64 5.09 -5.33
CA GLU A 100 9.12 5.23 -6.70
C GLU A 100 8.69 4.03 -7.57
N PHE A 101 8.87 2.81 -7.06
CA PHE A 101 8.50 1.58 -7.76
C PHE A 101 7.00 1.55 -8.12
N LEU A 102 6.12 1.92 -7.19
CA LEU A 102 4.68 1.98 -7.43
C LEU A 102 4.33 3.05 -8.47
N LEU A 103 5.04 4.16 -8.49
CA LEU A 103 4.80 5.28 -9.40
C LEU A 103 5.35 5.08 -10.80
N LEU A 104 6.20 4.08 -11.06
CA LEU A 104 6.78 3.84 -12.39
C LEU A 104 5.73 3.69 -13.49
N ASN A 105 4.65 2.96 -13.20
CA ASN A 105 3.56 2.73 -14.14
C ASN A 105 2.23 3.40 -13.73
N HIS A 106 2.18 4.03 -12.55
CA HIS A 106 0.97 4.71 -12.09
C HIS A 106 0.68 5.94 -12.97
N PRO A 107 -0.55 6.13 -13.46
CA PRO A 107 -0.89 7.27 -14.31
C PRO A 107 -0.91 8.58 -13.50
N VAL A 108 -0.59 9.69 -14.15
CA VAL A 108 -0.69 11.03 -13.54
C VAL A 108 -2.12 11.54 -13.70
N ASP A 109 -3.08 10.77 -13.22
CA ASP A 109 -4.53 11.05 -13.33
C ASP A 109 -5.09 11.86 -12.15
N CYS A 110 -4.25 12.32 -11.22
CA CYS A 110 -4.74 13.02 -10.01
C CYS A 110 -5.74 14.14 -10.32
N PRO A 111 -5.59 14.93 -11.40
CA PRO A 111 -6.58 15.96 -11.74
C PRO A 111 -7.99 15.43 -12.02
N ILE A 112 -8.11 14.18 -12.46
CA ILE A 112 -9.39 13.53 -12.79
C ILE A 112 -9.68 12.29 -11.92
N CYS A 113 -8.84 12.00 -10.92
CA CYS A 113 -9.03 10.85 -10.03
C CYS A 113 -9.84 11.27 -8.80
N ASP A 114 -10.95 10.61 -8.52
CA ASP A 114 -11.83 10.95 -7.39
C ASP A 114 -11.15 10.78 -6.03
N GLN A 115 -10.13 9.93 -5.92
CA GLN A 115 -9.37 9.74 -4.69
C GLN A 115 -8.39 10.90 -4.38
N ALA A 116 -8.18 11.85 -5.29
CA ALA A 116 -7.23 12.93 -5.04
C ALA A 116 -7.64 13.79 -3.83
N GLY A 117 -6.69 14.08 -2.95
CA GLY A 117 -6.92 14.78 -1.69
C GLY A 117 -7.13 13.88 -0.47
N GLU A 118 -7.43 12.59 -0.69
CA GLU A 118 -7.55 11.55 0.35
C GLU A 118 -6.82 10.25 -0.05
N CYS A 119 -5.86 10.36 -0.96
CA CYS A 119 -5.14 9.25 -1.54
C CYS A 119 -3.83 8.98 -0.79
N LYS A 120 -3.71 7.82 -0.15
CA LYS A 120 -2.48 7.41 0.55
C LYS A 120 -1.23 7.41 -0.36
N LEU A 121 -1.39 7.17 -1.67
CA LEU A 121 -0.28 7.24 -2.62
C LEU A 121 0.24 8.68 -2.78
N GLN A 122 -0.65 9.68 -2.81
CA GLN A 122 -0.28 11.10 -2.83
C GLN A 122 0.39 11.52 -1.52
N ASP A 123 -0.21 11.16 -0.38
CA ASP A 123 0.31 11.52 0.94
C ASP A 123 1.73 11.01 1.14
N TYR A 124 1.96 9.73 0.81
CA TYR A 124 3.29 9.13 0.97
C TYR A 124 4.28 9.61 -0.09
N TRP A 125 3.84 9.99 -1.28
CA TRP A 125 4.73 10.65 -2.23
C TRP A 125 5.22 12.00 -1.68
N LEU A 126 4.34 12.79 -1.12
CA LEU A 126 4.70 14.07 -0.48
C LEU A 126 5.64 13.87 0.71
N ALA A 127 5.44 12.81 1.50
CA ALA A 127 6.24 12.54 2.68
C ALA A 127 7.63 11.95 2.37
N HIS A 128 7.74 11.04 1.39
CA HIS A 128 8.91 10.19 1.24
C HIS A 128 9.65 10.34 -0.09
N GLN A 129 8.96 10.59 -1.20
CA GLN A 129 9.57 10.53 -2.54
C GLN A 129 9.93 11.93 -3.09
N LYS A 130 8.97 12.75 -3.41
CA LYS A 130 9.12 14.12 -3.98
C LYS A 130 10.09 14.24 -5.18
N LYS A 131 10.33 13.17 -5.91
CA LYS A 131 11.26 13.14 -7.05
C LYS A 131 10.53 12.79 -8.32
N LEU A 132 11.12 13.19 -9.43
CA LEU A 132 10.64 12.80 -10.75
C LEU A 132 10.88 11.31 -11.00
N LYS A 133 10.04 10.71 -11.85
CA LYS A 133 10.24 9.33 -12.32
C LYS A 133 11.59 9.22 -13.02
N ARG A 134 12.35 8.18 -12.72
CA ARG A 134 13.60 7.85 -13.43
C ARG A 134 13.37 6.92 -14.62
N LYS A 135 12.13 6.65 -14.97
CA LYS A 135 11.75 5.81 -16.11
C LYS A 135 11.70 6.66 -17.38
N ASP A 136 12.40 6.23 -18.40
CA ASP A 136 12.47 6.82 -19.73
C ASP A 136 11.56 6.12 -20.77
N THR A 137 10.93 5.02 -20.38
CA THR A 137 10.02 4.26 -21.23
C THR A 137 8.56 4.55 -20.88
N GLU A 138 7.66 4.34 -21.86
CA GLU A 138 6.22 4.49 -21.63
C GLU A 138 5.70 3.59 -20.48
N PRO A 139 4.79 4.08 -19.64
CA PRO A 139 4.11 3.25 -18.67
C PRO A 139 3.33 2.10 -19.33
N VAL A 140 3.15 1.01 -18.61
CA VAL A 140 2.29 -0.07 -19.08
C VAL A 140 0.84 0.36 -18.98
N HIS A 141 0.13 0.33 -20.11
CA HIS A 141 -1.29 0.61 -20.17
C HIS A 141 -2.12 -0.62 -19.83
N LYS A 142 -3.18 -0.39 -19.05
CA LYS A 142 -4.11 -1.41 -18.57
C LYS A 142 -5.55 -0.92 -18.80
N PRO A 143 -6.55 -1.81 -18.70
CA PRO A 143 -7.96 -1.41 -18.83
C PRO A 143 -8.34 -0.32 -17.82
N LYS A 144 -9.06 0.67 -18.31
CA LYS A 144 -9.57 1.80 -17.51
C LYS A 144 -11.08 1.83 -17.53
N ALA A 145 -11.68 2.33 -16.45
CA ALA A 145 -13.14 2.52 -16.34
C ALA A 145 -13.97 1.25 -16.60
N VAL A 146 -13.46 0.10 -16.19
CA VAL A 146 -14.15 -1.19 -16.32
C VAL A 146 -15.24 -1.30 -15.26
N ARG A 147 -16.45 -1.61 -15.65
CA ARG A 147 -17.54 -1.89 -14.70
C ARG A 147 -17.30 -3.24 -14.03
N PHE A 148 -17.23 -3.26 -12.72
CA PHE A 148 -17.13 -4.49 -11.92
C PHE A 148 -18.49 -4.97 -11.37
N GLY A 149 -19.53 -4.19 -11.61
CA GLY A 149 -20.90 -4.46 -11.20
C GLY A 149 -21.76 -3.21 -11.33
N PRO A 150 -22.92 -3.16 -10.68
CA PRO A 150 -23.84 -2.03 -10.80
C PRO A 150 -23.27 -0.73 -10.22
N THR A 151 -22.42 -0.81 -9.16
CA THR A 151 -22.00 0.34 -8.35
C THR A 151 -20.53 0.69 -8.43
N ILE A 152 -19.64 -0.22 -8.79
CA ILE A 152 -18.19 -0.02 -8.79
C ILE A 152 -17.61 0.06 -10.19
N VAL A 153 -16.73 1.04 -10.38
CA VAL A 153 -15.89 1.19 -11.57
C VAL A 153 -14.43 0.98 -11.18
N TYR A 154 -13.76 0.12 -11.91
CA TYR A 154 -12.35 -0.23 -11.70
C TYR A 154 -11.44 0.42 -12.75
N ASP A 155 -10.29 0.92 -12.29
CA ASP A 155 -9.21 1.44 -13.11
C ASP A 155 -7.93 0.66 -12.80
N ALA A 156 -7.50 -0.19 -13.74
CA ALA A 156 -6.37 -1.08 -13.52
C ALA A 156 -5.02 -0.34 -13.52
N GLU A 157 -4.90 0.81 -14.20
CA GLU A 157 -3.68 1.62 -14.16
C GLU A 157 -3.46 2.28 -12.80
N ARG A 158 -4.55 2.66 -12.11
CA ARG A 158 -4.50 3.25 -10.77
C ARG A 158 -4.26 2.23 -9.67
N CYS A 159 -4.51 0.96 -9.96
CA CYS A 159 -4.36 -0.12 -8.98
C CYS A 159 -2.88 -0.36 -8.63
N ILE A 160 -2.58 -0.34 -7.33
CA ILE A 160 -1.23 -0.64 -6.79
C ILE A 160 -1.08 -2.09 -6.31
N MET A 161 -2.00 -2.96 -6.66
CA MET A 161 -2.00 -4.40 -6.33
C MET A 161 -1.83 -4.70 -4.83
N CYS A 162 -2.41 -3.87 -3.97
CA CYS A 162 -2.36 -4.06 -2.52
C CYS A 162 -3.22 -5.22 -1.99
N THR A 163 -4.07 -5.78 -2.83
CA THR A 163 -5.00 -6.90 -2.56
C THR A 163 -6.06 -6.65 -1.49
N ARG A 164 -6.23 -5.41 -0.98
CA ARG A 164 -7.27 -5.14 0.03
C ARG A 164 -8.67 -5.48 -0.45
N GLY A 165 -9.02 -5.07 -1.69
CA GLY A 165 -10.35 -5.35 -2.26
C GLY A 165 -10.62 -6.84 -2.39
N VAL A 166 -9.64 -7.63 -2.90
CA VAL A 166 -9.75 -9.08 -3.01
C VAL A 166 -9.98 -9.71 -1.64
N ARG A 167 -9.08 -9.42 -0.69
CA ARG A 167 -9.20 -9.97 0.68
C ARG A 167 -10.46 -9.52 1.40
N PHE A 168 -10.94 -8.31 1.13
CA PHE A 168 -12.20 -7.84 1.68
C PHE A 168 -13.39 -8.68 1.18
N CYS A 169 -13.45 -8.94 -0.11
CA CYS A 169 -14.48 -9.80 -0.68
C CYS A 169 -14.40 -11.21 -0.10
N ASP A 170 -13.21 -11.79 -0.01
CA ASP A 170 -13.01 -13.15 0.50
C ASP A 170 -13.29 -13.29 2.00
N GLU A 171 -12.74 -12.36 2.80
CA GLU A 171 -12.71 -12.51 4.27
C GLU A 171 -13.93 -11.91 4.96
N VAL A 172 -14.45 -10.78 4.46
CA VAL A 172 -15.54 -10.03 5.09
C VAL A 172 -16.86 -10.29 4.38
N ALA A 173 -16.92 -10.05 3.07
CA ALA A 173 -18.14 -10.30 2.30
C ALA A 173 -18.44 -11.80 2.09
N LYS A 174 -17.42 -12.66 2.26
CA LYS A 174 -17.51 -14.11 1.99
C LYS A 174 -17.93 -14.43 0.55
N ASP A 175 -17.53 -13.57 -0.37
CA ASP A 175 -17.82 -13.67 -1.77
C ASP A 175 -16.52 -13.54 -2.62
N HIS A 176 -16.06 -14.66 -3.18
CA HIS A 176 -14.85 -14.74 -4.02
C HIS A 176 -15.12 -14.19 -5.42
N VAL A 177 -15.49 -12.93 -5.53
CA VAL A 177 -15.85 -12.27 -6.79
C VAL A 177 -14.67 -11.56 -7.44
N LEU A 178 -13.66 -11.16 -6.66
CA LEU A 178 -12.45 -10.52 -7.18
C LEU A 178 -11.27 -11.49 -7.16
N ASP A 179 -10.53 -11.50 -8.25
CA ASP A 179 -9.33 -12.33 -8.41
C ASP A 179 -8.21 -11.50 -9.08
N MET A 180 -7.04 -12.09 -9.20
CA MET A 180 -5.89 -11.50 -9.87
C MET A 180 -5.54 -12.28 -11.12
N ARG A 181 -5.27 -11.56 -12.21
CA ARG A 181 -4.77 -12.16 -13.44
C ARG A 181 -3.46 -11.52 -13.86
N GLU A 182 -2.71 -12.19 -14.70
CA GLU A 182 -1.39 -11.79 -15.16
C GLU A 182 -0.35 -11.74 -14.04
N ARG A 183 0.81 -11.18 -14.32
CA ARG A 183 1.94 -11.08 -13.37
C ARG A 183 2.86 -9.92 -13.70
N GLY A 184 3.72 -9.58 -12.75
CA GLY A 184 4.68 -8.48 -12.90
C GLY A 184 3.97 -7.14 -13.11
N ASN A 185 4.41 -6.36 -14.07
CA ASN A 185 3.85 -5.04 -14.36
C ASN A 185 2.49 -5.09 -15.10
N ARG A 186 2.06 -6.26 -15.56
CA ARG A 186 0.75 -6.48 -16.19
C ARG A 186 -0.30 -7.00 -15.23
N ASN A 187 0.09 -7.34 -14.00
CA ASN A 187 -0.84 -7.84 -12.98
C ASN A 187 -2.00 -6.86 -12.74
N GLU A 188 -3.22 -7.38 -12.71
CA GLU A 188 -4.46 -6.59 -12.48
C GLU A 188 -5.51 -7.40 -11.72
N ILE A 189 -6.44 -6.68 -11.09
CA ILE A 189 -7.62 -7.29 -10.49
C ILE A 189 -8.66 -7.56 -11.59
N THR A 190 -9.35 -8.67 -11.48
CA THR A 190 -10.41 -9.08 -12.39
C THR A 190 -11.60 -9.63 -11.62
N LEU A 191 -12.74 -9.69 -12.28
CA LEU A 191 -13.89 -10.46 -11.77
C LEU A 191 -13.66 -11.95 -12.02
N SER A 192 -14.10 -12.78 -11.08
CA SER A 192 -14.21 -14.22 -11.31
C SER A 192 -15.16 -14.50 -12.47
N PRO A 193 -14.91 -15.52 -13.31
CA PRO A 193 -15.72 -15.78 -14.50
C PRO A 193 -17.21 -15.90 -14.20
N GLY A 194 -18.02 -15.12 -14.93
CA GLY A 194 -19.48 -15.13 -14.77
C GLY A 194 -20.00 -14.44 -13.50
N ARG A 195 -19.15 -13.71 -12.78
CA ARG A 195 -19.54 -12.99 -11.56
C ARG A 195 -19.52 -11.47 -11.79
N GLU A 196 -20.31 -10.78 -10.97
CA GLU A 196 -20.30 -9.32 -10.84
C GLU A 196 -20.08 -8.94 -9.37
N LEU A 197 -19.50 -7.78 -9.13
CA LEU A 197 -19.32 -7.21 -7.80
C LEU A 197 -20.64 -6.53 -7.37
N ASP A 198 -21.57 -7.29 -6.81
CA ASP A 198 -22.95 -6.87 -6.54
C ASP A 198 -23.49 -7.28 -5.14
N HIS A 199 -22.62 -7.79 -4.25
CA HIS A 199 -22.98 -8.14 -2.89
C HIS A 199 -23.27 -6.89 -2.02
N ASP A 200 -23.94 -7.06 -0.87
CA ASP A 200 -24.38 -5.98 0.01
C ASP A 200 -23.28 -5.03 0.49
N TYR A 201 -22.03 -5.50 0.56
CA TYR A 201 -20.87 -4.71 0.98
C TYR A 201 -20.04 -4.16 -0.17
N THR A 202 -20.57 -4.15 -1.39
CA THR A 202 -19.82 -3.78 -2.61
C THR A 202 -19.15 -2.41 -2.49
N LEU A 203 -19.85 -1.39 -1.99
CA LEU A 203 -19.31 -0.03 -1.82
C LEU A 203 -18.13 0.03 -0.84
N MET A 204 -18.05 -0.90 0.11
CA MET A 204 -16.92 -0.95 1.03
C MET A 204 -15.59 -1.30 0.34
N THR A 205 -15.63 -1.86 -0.86
CA THR A 205 -14.42 -2.09 -1.65
C THR A 205 -13.71 -0.79 -2.05
N GLU A 206 -14.46 0.29 -2.28
CA GLU A 206 -13.94 1.65 -2.47
C GLU A 206 -13.25 2.15 -1.19
N HIS A 207 -13.91 2.03 -0.03
CA HIS A 207 -13.38 2.50 1.25
C HIS A 207 -12.09 1.79 1.67
N VAL A 208 -11.96 0.49 1.41
CA VAL A 208 -10.72 -0.24 1.74
C VAL A 208 -9.62 -0.01 0.72
N CYS A 209 -9.94 0.52 -0.47
CA CYS A 209 -8.97 0.80 -1.51
C CYS A 209 -8.15 2.06 -1.15
N PRO A 210 -6.80 1.98 -1.02
CA PRO A 210 -5.98 3.12 -0.62
C PRO A 210 -5.74 4.14 -1.73
N VAL A 211 -6.25 3.87 -2.95
CA VAL A 211 -6.05 4.67 -4.17
C VAL A 211 -7.34 4.70 -4.99
N GLY A 212 -7.42 5.56 -5.99
CA GLY A 212 -8.60 5.69 -6.86
C GLY A 212 -8.76 4.60 -7.92
N ALA A 213 -8.46 3.34 -7.56
CA ALA A 213 -8.61 2.21 -8.47
C ALA A 213 -10.04 1.62 -8.46
N LEU A 214 -10.66 1.52 -7.30
CA LEU A 214 -12.06 1.15 -7.13
C LEU A 214 -12.83 2.40 -6.70
N THR A 215 -13.81 2.82 -7.47
CA THR A 215 -14.55 4.05 -7.24
C THR A 215 -16.05 3.83 -7.43
N SER A 216 -16.87 4.53 -6.64
CA SER A 216 -18.32 4.49 -6.78
C SER A 216 -18.75 5.13 -8.09
N LYS A 217 -19.54 4.39 -8.87
CA LYS A 217 -20.13 4.88 -10.10
C LYS A 217 -21.00 6.13 -9.86
N ASP A 218 -21.73 6.14 -8.76
CA ASP A 218 -22.70 7.20 -8.48
C ASP A 218 -22.05 8.50 -8.05
N PHE A 219 -20.90 8.44 -7.36
CA PHE A 219 -20.15 9.60 -6.93
C PHE A 219 -19.09 10.05 -7.94
N ARG A 220 -18.66 9.18 -8.83
CA ARG A 220 -17.55 9.42 -9.77
C ARG A 220 -17.73 10.71 -10.55
N PHE A 221 -16.71 11.60 -10.47
CA PHE A 221 -16.64 12.92 -11.13
C PHE A 221 -17.70 13.94 -10.70
N LYS A 222 -18.42 13.73 -9.58
CA LYS A 222 -19.44 14.69 -9.12
C LYS A 222 -18.87 15.78 -8.23
N ALA A 223 -17.93 15.46 -7.39
CA ALA A 223 -17.29 16.44 -6.51
C ALA A 223 -15.87 16.04 -6.15
N ARG A 224 -15.06 16.99 -5.74
CA ARG A 224 -13.72 16.74 -5.20
C ARG A 224 -13.81 16.78 -3.67
N VAL A 225 -12.98 15.96 -3.00
CA VAL A 225 -13.03 15.80 -1.55
C VAL A 225 -12.95 17.12 -0.78
N TRP A 226 -12.18 18.09 -1.25
CA TRP A 226 -12.03 19.40 -0.61
C TRP A 226 -13.27 20.31 -0.73
N PHE A 227 -14.26 19.95 -1.52
CA PHE A 227 -15.57 20.61 -1.56
C PHE A 227 -16.62 19.91 -0.68
N LEU A 228 -16.31 18.74 -0.14
CA LEU A 228 -17.22 18.00 0.72
C LEU A 228 -17.22 18.58 2.14
N ARG A 229 -18.33 18.40 2.84
CA ARG A 229 -18.49 18.75 4.26
C ARG A 229 -18.72 17.46 5.04
N SER A 230 -18.09 17.35 6.21
CA SER A 230 -18.35 16.26 7.12
C SER A 230 -19.74 16.43 7.75
N ALA A 231 -20.48 15.35 7.80
CA ALA A 231 -21.72 15.25 8.57
C ALA A 231 -21.61 14.08 9.55
N PRO A 232 -22.16 14.19 10.77
CA PRO A 232 -22.26 13.04 11.67
C PRO A 232 -23.05 11.92 10.98
N GLY A 233 -22.51 10.70 11.02
CA GLY A 233 -23.21 9.49 10.58
C GLY A 233 -24.18 9.01 11.67
N VAL A 234 -25.10 8.14 11.28
CA VAL A 234 -26.01 7.44 12.20
C VAL A 234 -25.38 6.11 12.61
#